data_f850601837fa9bd7df8b3ed9d430a959
#
_entry.id   f850601837fa9bd7df8b3ed9d430a959
#
_cell.length_a   1.000
_cell.length_b   1.000
_cell.length_c   1.000
_cell.angle_alpha   90.00
_cell.angle_beta   90.00
_cell.angle_gamma   90.00
#
_symmetry.space_group_name_H-M   'P 1'
#
loop_
_entity.id
_entity.type
_entity.pdbx_description
1 polymer ?
#
loop_
_entity_poly.entity_id
_entity_poly.type
_entity_poly.pdbx_seq_one_letter_code
_entity_poly.pdbx_strand_id
1 'polypeptide(L)'
;MEQSLFDNDPEWNKQQEEELEIQLKKMEENEKISHTYFAHNNKQMDPTRLTASLEEAKSVIGGVEDTRDFVIEQLLHVGVNVHTDDIPLCYSFQLLELPANLRHYFADKATSKGLVRISFASPTPKHYMYIGRNHTFVEDLSRAVVNDSVNGGELGACRALVMATTEVKKRTTILLMRVRSVIRDKKIENRELVGEEMIFVGYRGKIENHDFLTQEEAKQLFLHSMASGDMDLPTQKTLLSNAIRWINNETELRQHTDEIALERASHLVEAFAKYRTYLKASEYQVVEPVLPMDVIAAYLFVPQINI
;
A
#
# COMPACT_ATOMS: atom_id res chain seq x y z
N MET A 1 -46.62 0.93 34.56
CA MET A 1 -46.42 2.36 34.24
C MET A 1 -45.57 2.41 32.99
N GLU A 2 -46.21 2.41 31.87
CA GLU A 2 -45.56 2.60 30.56
C GLU A 2 -45.32 4.10 30.38
N GLN A 3 -44.05 4.51 30.42
CA GLN A 3 -43.69 5.86 30.04
C GLN A 3 -43.74 5.95 28.53
N SER A 4 -44.63 6.83 28.06
CA SER A 4 -44.85 7.19 26.69
C SER A 4 -43.55 7.68 26.02
N LEU A 5 -43.20 7.08 24.88
CA LEU A 5 -42.03 7.41 24.04
C LEU A 5 -42.23 8.69 23.21
N PHE A 6 -43.24 9.52 23.56
CA PHE A 6 -43.61 10.78 22.85
C PHE A 6 -43.81 11.92 23.85
N ASP A 7 -42.84 12.19 24.68
CA ASP A 7 -42.78 13.48 25.36
C ASP A 7 -42.28 14.53 24.36
N ASN A 8 -43.21 15.22 23.74
CA ASN A 8 -42.99 16.36 22.85
C ASN A 8 -42.51 17.53 23.73
N ASP A 9 -41.21 17.61 24.00
CA ASP A 9 -40.63 18.83 24.49
C ASP A 9 -40.45 19.83 23.34
N PRO A 10 -41.23 20.94 23.30
CA PRO A 10 -41.18 21.90 22.20
C PRO A 10 -39.80 22.57 22.04
N GLU A 11 -39.03 22.69 23.12
CA GLU A 11 -37.67 23.26 23.07
C GLU A 11 -36.67 22.28 22.45
N TRP A 12 -36.81 20.98 22.72
CA TRP A 12 -35.97 19.95 22.12
C TRP A 12 -36.22 19.81 20.61
N ASN A 13 -37.48 19.85 20.18
CA ASN A 13 -37.83 19.83 18.76
C ASN A 13 -37.31 21.06 18.02
N LYS A 14 -37.33 22.23 18.68
CA LYS A 14 -36.83 23.47 18.10
C LYS A 14 -35.30 23.48 17.94
N GLN A 15 -34.59 22.92 18.90
CA GLN A 15 -33.14 22.74 18.80
C GLN A 15 -32.75 21.75 17.71
N GLN A 16 -33.49 20.66 17.54
CA GLN A 16 -33.28 19.70 16.44
C GLN A 16 -33.58 20.31 15.06
N GLU A 17 -34.62 21.12 14.94
CA GLU A 17 -34.92 21.85 13.71
C GLU A 17 -33.83 22.88 13.36
N GLU A 18 -33.33 23.63 14.33
CA GLU A 18 -32.22 24.57 14.13
C GLU A 18 -30.91 23.86 13.77
N GLU A 19 -30.59 22.71 14.37
CA GLU A 19 -29.42 21.91 14.00
C GLU A 19 -29.57 21.30 12.59
N LEU A 20 -30.74 20.84 12.22
CA LEU A 20 -31.05 20.34 10.88
C LEU A 20 -30.97 21.44 9.82
N GLU A 21 -31.47 22.66 10.12
CA GLU A 21 -31.31 23.81 9.21
C GLU A 21 -29.84 24.23 9.04
N ILE A 22 -29.03 24.17 10.10
CA ILE A 22 -27.60 24.46 10.03
C ILE A 22 -26.88 23.41 9.20
N GLN A 23 -27.24 22.13 9.35
CA GLN A 23 -26.66 21.05 8.58
C GLN A 23 -27.07 21.13 7.10
N LEU A 24 -28.34 21.43 6.79
CA LEU A 24 -28.82 21.65 5.44
C LEU A 24 -28.13 22.84 4.76
N LYS A 25 -27.98 23.96 5.45
CA LYS A 25 -27.22 25.11 4.92
C LYS A 25 -25.75 24.78 4.64
N LYS A 26 -25.11 24.01 5.51
CA LYS A 26 -23.72 23.54 5.28
C LYS A 26 -23.65 22.56 4.09
N MET A 27 -24.64 21.71 3.92
CA MET A 27 -24.70 20.80 2.76
C MET A 27 -24.94 21.58 1.46
N GLU A 28 -25.84 22.57 1.45
CA GLU A 28 -26.07 23.43 0.29
C GLU A 28 -24.85 24.30 -0.06
N GLU A 29 -24.13 24.83 0.94
CA GLU A 29 -22.88 25.54 0.70
C GLU A 29 -21.79 24.64 0.14
N ASN A 30 -21.64 23.41 0.67
CA ASN A 30 -20.71 22.42 0.16
C ASN A 30 -21.09 21.96 -1.25
N GLU A 31 -22.38 21.82 -1.55
CA GLU A 31 -22.88 21.48 -2.87
C GLU A 31 -22.62 22.63 -3.87
N LYS A 32 -22.86 23.89 -3.48
CA LYS A 32 -22.52 25.07 -4.30
C LYS A 32 -21.02 25.19 -4.54
N ILE A 33 -20.21 24.95 -3.52
CA ILE A 33 -18.74 24.92 -3.63
C ILE A 33 -18.33 23.79 -4.59
N SER A 34 -18.89 22.60 -4.43
CA SER A 34 -18.64 21.45 -5.29
C SER A 34 -19.07 21.72 -6.74
N HIS A 35 -20.30 22.23 -6.94
CA HIS A 35 -20.81 22.57 -8.28
C HIS A 35 -19.99 23.69 -8.96
N THR A 36 -19.59 24.71 -8.22
CA THR A 36 -18.73 25.80 -8.73
C THR A 36 -17.33 25.26 -9.06
N TYR A 37 -16.84 24.31 -8.28
CA TYR A 37 -15.56 23.66 -8.49
C TYR A 37 -15.55 22.80 -9.77
N PHE A 38 -16.59 21.98 -9.96
CA PHE A 38 -16.72 21.14 -11.17
C PHE A 38 -17.06 21.97 -12.42
N ALA A 39 -17.86 23.01 -12.31
CA ALA A 39 -18.23 23.86 -13.46
C ALA A 39 -17.08 24.75 -13.97
N HIS A 40 -16.18 25.20 -13.07
CA HIS A 40 -15.02 26.01 -13.47
C HIS A 40 -13.88 25.16 -14.01
N ASN A 41 -13.68 23.93 -13.52
CA ASN A 41 -12.61 23.05 -13.97
C ASN A 41 -12.92 22.33 -15.29
N ASN A 42 -14.19 22.07 -15.61
CA ASN A 42 -14.55 21.39 -16.85
C ASN A 42 -14.22 22.18 -18.14
N LYS A 43 -13.93 23.48 -18.05
CA LYS A 43 -13.56 24.29 -19.22
C LYS A 43 -12.06 24.32 -19.55
N GLN A 44 -11.19 23.75 -18.68
CA GLN A 44 -9.74 23.79 -18.87
C GLN A 44 -9.01 22.46 -18.64
N MET A 45 -9.73 21.37 -18.33
CA MET A 45 -9.09 20.07 -18.21
C MET A 45 -8.95 19.40 -19.56
N ASP A 46 -7.72 19.31 -20.05
CA ASP A 46 -7.35 18.44 -21.15
C ASP A 46 -7.53 16.97 -20.72
N PRO A 47 -8.44 16.21 -21.36
CA PRO A 47 -8.67 14.80 -21.00
C PRO A 47 -7.39 13.96 -21.02
N THR A 48 -6.46 14.28 -21.92
CA THR A 48 -5.19 13.57 -22.06
C THR A 48 -4.29 13.77 -20.84
N ARG A 49 -4.27 14.99 -20.28
CA ARG A 49 -3.52 15.29 -19.06
C ARG A 49 -4.15 14.63 -17.82
N LEU A 50 -5.46 14.58 -17.77
CA LEU A 50 -6.17 13.91 -16.67
C LEU A 50 -5.89 12.39 -16.68
N THR A 51 -5.95 11.77 -17.86
CA THR A 51 -5.63 10.35 -18.02
C THR A 51 -4.19 10.06 -17.63
N ALA A 52 -3.22 10.86 -18.10
CA ALA A 52 -1.82 10.70 -17.72
C ALA A 52 -1.60 10.86 -16.20
N SER A 53 -2.24 11.85 -15.56
CA SER A 53 -2.14 12.04 -14.10
C SER A 53 -2.81 10.92 -13.32
N LEU A 54 -3.89 10.32 -13.83
CA LEU A 54 -4.53 9.16 -13.24
C LEU A 54 -3.68 7.90 -13.39
N GLU A 55 -3.01 7.72 -14.53
CA GLU A 55 -2.08 6.60 -14.76
C GLU A 55 -0.85 6.74 -13.88
N GLU A 56 -0.28 7.94 -13.76
CA GLU A 56 0.81 8.24 -12.83
C GLU A 56 0.40 7.96 -11.38
N ALA A 57 -0.78 8.42 -10.96
CA ALA A 57 -1.30 8.13 -9.62
C ALA A 57 -1.53 6.62 -9.39
N LYS A 58 -2.08 5.90 -10.36
CA LYS A 58 -2.25 4.44 -10.29
C LYS A 58 -0.91 3.70 -10.17
N SER A 59 0.12 4.16 -10.88
CA SER A 59 1.45 3.52 -10.80
C SER A 59 2.10 3.67 -9.44
N VAL A 60 1.81 4.74 -8.71
CA VAL A 60 2.36 5.03 -7.38
C VAL A 60 1.50 4.41 -6.27
N ILE A 61 0.18 4.52 -6.39
CA ILE A 61 -0.76 4.10 -5.34
C ILE A 61 -1.09 2.60 -5.46
N GLY A 62 -0.87 2.00 -6.61
CA GLY A 62 -1.35 0.67 -6.96
C GLY A 62 -2.78 0.68 -7.50
N GLY A 63 -3.10 -0.29 -8.35
CA GLY A 63 -4.39 -0.45 -8.99
C GLY A 63 -5.37 -1.33 -8.21
N VAL A 64 -6.50 -1.58 -8.81
CA VAL A 64 -7.50 -2.55 -8.33
C VAL A 64 -6.90 -3.97 -8.36
N GLU A 65 -6.09 -4.24 -9.37
CA GLU A 65 -5.39 -5.50 -9.56
C GLU A 65 -4.43 -5.81 -8.40
N ASP A 66 -3.66 -4.83 -7.94
CA ASP A 66 -2.73 -5.01 -6.83
C ASP A 66 -3.47 -5.36 -5.52
N THR A 67 -4.62 -4.70 -5.27
CA THR A 67 -5.45 -5.01 -4.10
C THR A 67 -6.06 -6.40 -4.21
N ARG A 68 -6.55 -6.77 -5.39
CA ARG A 68 -7.07 -8.12 -5.69
C ARG A 68 -6.01 -9.17 -5.44
N ASP A 69 -4.86 -9.03 -6.06
CA ASP A 69 -3.77 -10.01 -6.00
C ASP A 69 -3.29 -10.17 -4.56
N PHE A 70 -3.09 -9.08 -3.84
CA PHE A 70 -2.76 -9.13 -2.41
C PHE A 70 -3.79 -9.92 -1.60
N VAL A 71 -5.08 -9.61 -1.74
CA VAL A 71 -6.14 -10.27 -0.96
C VAL A 71 -6.27 -11.74 -1.35
N ILE A 72 -6.29 -12.05 -2.64
CA ILE A 72 -6.46 -13.43 -3.12
C ILE A 72 -5.25 -14.29 -2.73
N GLU A 73 -4.03 -13.78 -2.92
CA GLU A 73 -2.81 -14.51 -2.53
C GLU A 73 -2.75 -14.79 -1.03
N GLN A 74 -3.14 -13.82 -0.19
CA GLN A 74 -3.18 -14.03 1.25
C GLN A 74 -4.26 -15.04 1.67
N LEU A 75 -5.44 -15.01 1.05
CA LEU A 75 -6.48 -16.02 1.30
C LEU A 75 -6.01 -17.43 0.90
N LEU A 76 -5.38 -17.57 -0.26
CA LEU A 76 -4.82 -18.83 -0.70
C LEU A 76 -3.69 -19.31 0.23
N HIS A 77 -2.84 -18.39 0.69
CA HIS A 77 -1.72 -18.70 1.59
C HIS A 77 -2.20 -19.29 2.93
N VAL A 78 -3.32 -18.83 3.46
CA VAL A 78 -3.92 -19.40 4.69
C VAL A 78 -4.85 -20.60 4.42
N GLY A 79 -4.85 -21.14 3.20
CA GLY A 79 -5.57 -22.37 2.84
C GLY A 79 -7.04 -22.18 2.51
N VAL A 80 -7.50 -20.96 2.23
CA VAL A 80 -8.87 -20.70 1.75
C VAL A 80 -8.98 -21.07 0.29
N ASN A 81 -9.99 -21.87 -0.08
CA ASN A 81 -10.27 -22.19 -1.48
C ASN A 81 -11.05 -21.04 -2.14
N VAL A 82 -10.34 -20.18 -2.86
CA VAL A 82 -10.93 -19.06 -3.57
C VAL A 82 -11.33 -19.46 -4.97
N HIS A 83 -12.61 -19.27 -5.31
CA HIS A 83 -13.15 -19.54 -6.64
C HIS A 83 -13.34 -18.23 -7.40
N THR A 84 -12.88 -18.21 -8.65
CA THR A 84 -13.17 -17.11 -9.59
C THR A 84 -14.57 -17.29 -10.13
N ASP A 85 -15.41 -16.26 -10.01
CA ASP A 85 -16.76 -16.30 -10.54
C ASP A 85 -16.79 -15.85 -12.02
N ASP A 86 -17.91 -16.04 -12.72
CA ASP A 86 -18.05 -15.69 -14.15
C ASP A 86 -17.98 -14.17 -14.41
N ILE A 87 -18.16 -13.35 -13.37
CA ILE A 87 -18.08 -11.90 -13.45
C ILE A 87 -16.65 -11.45 -13.19
N PRO A 88 -16.05 -10.63 -14.06
CA PRO A 88 -14.68 -10.14 -13.87
C PRO A 88 -14.47 -9.49 -12.52
N LEU A 89 -13.31 -9.73 -11.89
CA LEU A 89 -12.93 -9.22 -10.57
C LEU A 89 -13.86 -9.67 -9.42
N CYS A 90 -14.61 -10.75 -9.62
CA CYS A 90 -15.51 -11.34 -8.63
C CYS A 90 -15.02 -12.73 -8.21
N TYR A 91 -15.09 -12.98 -6.90
CA TYR A 91 -14.58 -14.19 -6.27
C TYR A 91 -15.52 -14.67 -5.18
N SER A 92 -15.46 -15.95 -4.88
CA SER A 92 -16.24 -16.55 -3.80
C SER A 92 -15.43 -17.56 -3.01
N PHE A 93 -15.75 -17.72 -1.72
CA PHE A 93 -15.12 -18.69 -0.83
C PHE A 93 -16.04 -19.03 0.35
N GLN A 94 -15.72 -20.09 1.09
CA GLN A 94 -16.48 -20.50 2.26
C GLN A 94 -16.02 -19.73 3.51
N LEU A 95 -16.95 -19.14 4.25
CA LEU A 95 -16.67 -18.38 5.46
C LEU A 95 -15.89 -19.21 6.51
N LEU A 96 -16.20 -20.50 6.63
CA LEU A 96 -15.58 -21.38 7.62
C LEU A 96 -14.12 -21.71 7.30
N GLU A 97 -13.69 -21.57 6.04
CA GLU A 97 -12.29 -21.74 5.64
C GLU A 97 -11.40 -20.57 6.11
N LEU A 98 -11.99 -19.40 6.37
CA LEU A 98 -11.24 -18.28 6.90
C LEU A 98 -10.74 -18.57 8.33
N PRO A 99 -9.53 -18.08 8.68
CA PRO A 99 -9.09 -18.00 10.06
C PRO A 99 -10.13 -17.32 10.94
N ALA A 100 -10.32 -17.82 12.17
CA ALA A 100 -11.39 -17.37 13.06
C ALA A 100 -11.40 -15.85 13.30
N ASN A 101 -10.22 -15.25 13.39
CA ASN A 101 -10.01 -13.81 13.56
C ASN A 101 -10.43 -12.96 12.36
N LEU A 102 -10.58 -13.56 11.17
CA LEU A 102 -10.98 -12.85 9.94
C LEU A 102 -12.46 -13.02 9.58
N ARG A 103 -13.17 -13.99 10.21
CA ARG A 103 -14.57 -14.31 9.86
C ARG A 103 -15.54 -13.16 10.12
N HIS A 104 -15.27 -12.34 11.11
CA HIS A 104 -16.16 -11.25 11.50
C HIS A 104 -16.38 -10.19 10.39
N TYR A 105 -15.42 -10.01 9.47
CA TYR A 105 -15.58 -9.09 8.33
C TYR A 105 -16.67 -9.50 7.35
N PHE A 106 -16.99 -10.80 7.29
CA PHE A 106 -17.86 -11.38 6.28
C PHE A 106 -19.10 -12.08 6.86
N ALA A 107 -19.20 -12.18 8.18
CA ALA A 107 -20.27 -12.94 8.83
C ALA A 107 -21.67 -12.48 8.42
N ASP A 108 -21.91 -11.17 8.34
CA ASP A 108 -23.21 -10.57 7.96
C ASP A 108 -23.49 -10.63 6.44
N LYS A 109 -22.49 -10.96 5.64
CA LYS A 109 -22.57 -10.99 4.17
C LYS A 109 -22.56 -12.40 3.60
N ALA A 110 -22.25 -13.40 4.42
CA ALA A 110 -22.29 -14.79 4.00
C ALA A 110 -23.73 -15.24 3.74
N THR A 111 -23.90 -16.07 2.73
CA THR A 111 -25.19 -16.71 2.46
C THR A 111 -25.54 -17.71 3.58
N SER A 112 -26.80 -18.20 3.62
CA SER A 112 -27.22 -19.22 4.57
C SER A 112 -26.39 -20.54 4.49
N LYS A 113 -25.69 -20.76 3.36
CA LYS A 113 -24.74 -21.87 3.16
C LYS A 113 -23.29 -21.50 3.49
N GLY A 114 -23.03 -20.32 4.07
CA GLY A 114 -21.70 -19.87 4.42
C GLY A 114 -20.86 -19.37 3.25
N LEU A 115 -21.42 -19.19 2.04
CA LEU A 115 -20.69 -18.68 0.89
C LEU A 115 -20.57 -17.17 0.98
N VAL A 116 -19.34 -16.68 0.93
CA VAL A 116 -18.99 -15.25 0.84
C VAL A 116 -18.69 -14.91 -0.62
N ARG A 117 -19.21 -13.78 -1.08
CA ARG A 117 -18.95 -13.25 -2.43
C ARG A 117 -18.34 -11.87 -2.33
N ILE A 118 -17.16 -11.70 -2.92
CA ILE A 118 -16.43 -10.45 -2.93
C ILE A 118 -16.19 -9.96 -4.36
N SER A 119 -16.11 -8.66 -4.53
CA SER A 119 -15.80 -8.03 -5.81
C SER A 119 -14.83 -6.87 -5.61
N PHE A 120 -13.86 -6.77 -6.50
CA PHE A 120 -12.95 -5.63 -6.62
C PHE A 120 -13.41 -4.64 -7.70
N ALA A 121 -14.51 -4.94 -8.40
CA ALA A 121 -15.06 -4.07 -9.44
C ALA A 121 -15.92 -2.95 -8.85
N SER A 122 -15.83 -1.76 -9.46
CA SER A 122 -16.71 -0.64 -9.20
C SER A 122 -17.31 -0.17 -10.55
N PRO A 123 -18.63 -0.15 -10.72
CA PRO A 123 -19.67 -0.48 -9.75
C PRO A 123 -19.71 -1.96 -9.36
N THR A 124 -20.02 -2.23 -8.10
CA THR A 124 -20.06 -3.59 -7.56
C THR A 124 -21.32 -4.34 -8.03
N PRO A 125 -21.17 -5.57 -8.55
CA PRO A 125 -22.33 -6.39 -8.94
C PRO A 125 -23.23 -6.73 -7.74
N LYS A 126 -24.51 -6.96 -8.01
CA LYS A 126 -25.49 -7.34 -6.96
C LYS A 126 -25.05 -8.62 -6.26
N HIS A 127 -25.26 -8.67 -4.94
CA HIS A 127 -24.92 -9.80 -4.06
C HIS A 127 -23.41 -10.01 -3.81
N TYR A 128 -22.55 -9.10 -4.25
CA TYR A 128 -21.15 -9.08 -3.91
C TYR A 128 -20.83 -7.97 -2.92
N MET A 129 -19.87 -8.21 -2.06
CA MET A 129 -19.29 -7.21 -1.17
C MET A 129 -18.10 -6.56 -1.87
N TYR A 130 -18.09 -5.24 -1.94
CA TYR A 130 -16.95 -4.51 -2.49
C TYR A 130 -15.75 -4.58 -1.55
N ILE A 131 -14.60 -4.98 -2.08
CA ILE A 131 -13.33 -4.98 -1.38
C ILE A 131 -12.39 -4.02 -2.10
N GLY A 132 -12.36 -2.79 -1.64
CA GLY A 132 -11.40 -1.79 -2.12
C GLY A 132 -10.20 -1.67 -1.20
N ARG A 133 -9.18 -0.94 -1.63
CA ARG A 133 -7.95 -0.69 -0.87
C ARG A 133 -8.19 -0.17 0.55
N ASN A 134 -9.19 0.69 0.73
CA ASN A 134 -9.53 1.30 2.02
C ASN A 134 -10.57 0.48 2.81
N HIS A 135 -10.82 -0.78 2.41
CA HIS A 135 -11.71 -1.65 3.15
C HIS A 135 -11.02 -2.12 4.43
N THR A 136 -11.72 -2.08 5.57
CA THR A 136 -11.17 -2.44 6.89
C THR A 136 -10.52 -3.82 6.91
N PHE A 137 -11.09 -4.79 6.20
CA PHE A 137 -10.48 -6.11 6.01
C PHE A 137 -9.10 -6.03 5.36
N VAL A 138 -8.93 -5.22 4.31
CA VAL A 138 -7.64 -5.06 3.60
C VAL A 138 -6.61 -4.40 4.50
N GLU A 139 -7.01 -3.38 5.26
CA GLU A 139 -6.13 -2.70 6.20
C GLU A 139 -5.66 -3.64 7.31
N ASP A 140 -6.57 -4.39 7.92
CA ASP A 140 -6.22 -5.30 9.02
C ASP A 140 -5.47 -6.53 8.53
N LEU A 141 -5.78 -7.04 7.32
CA LEU A 141 -4.99 -8.09 6.68
C LEU A 141 -3.56 -7.63 6.42
N SER A 142 -3.36 -6.42 5.88
CA SER A 142 -2.02 -5.88 5.64
C SER A 142 -1.23 -5.67 6.94
N ARG A 143 -1.89 -5.18 8.00
CA ARG A 143 -1.27 -5.07 9.33
C ARG A 143 -0.88 -6.44 9.90
N ALA A 144 -1.74 -7.45 9.72
CA ALA A 144 -1.47 -8.82 10.16
C ALA A 144 -0.27 -9.41 9.40
N VAL A 145 -0.19 -9.24 8.07
CA VAL A 145 0.95 -9.68 7.26
C VAL A 145 2.26 -9.02 7.74
N VAL A 146 2.26 -7.71 7.97
CA VAL A 146 3.45 -7.01 8.49
C VAL A 146 3.84 -7.51 9.86
N ASN A 147 2.87 -7.63 10.77
CA ASN A 147 3.12 -8.13 12.12
C ASN A 147 3.69 -9.55 12.12
N ASP A 148 3.10 -10.45 11.35
CA ASP A 148 3.51 -11.83 11.25
C ASP A 148 4.87 -11.97 10.54
N SER A 149 5.17 -11.10 9.58
CA SER A 149 6.50 -11.06 8.94
C SER A 149 7.61 -10.70 9.92
N VAL A 150 7.30 -9.92 10.96
CA VAL A 150 8.26 -9.56 12.02
C VAL A 150 8.35 -10.67 13.08
N ASN A 151 7.22 -11.27 13.46
CA ASN A 151 7.12 -12.18 14.59
C ASN A 151 7.12 -13.68 14.19
N GLY A 152 7.12 -13.99 12.89
CA GLY A 152 7.12 -15.38 12.39
C GLY A 152 5.75 -16.05 12.44
N GLY A 153 4.67 -15.30 12.23
CA GLY A 153 3.31 -15.83 12.13
C GLY A 153 2.98 -16.41 10.75
N GLU A 154 1.79 -17.01 10.62
CA GLU A 154 1.36 -17.75 9.42
C GLU A 154 1.14 -16.86 8.18
N LEU A 155 0.70 -15.61 8.39
CA LEU A 155 0.48 -14.63 7.31
C LEU A 155 1.78 -13.94 6.86
N GLY A 156 2.90 -14.20 7.55
CA GLY A 156 4.13 -13.46 7.38
C GLY A 156 4.81 -13.70 6.03
N ALA A 157 5.20 -12.62 5.35
CA ALA A 157 6.09 -12.69 4.20
C ALA A 157 7.54 -12.90 4.63
N CYS A 158 8.31 -13.61 3.81
CA CYS A 158 9.74 -13.84 4.07
C CYS A 158 10.52 -12.54 3.87
N ARG A 159 11.17 -12.04 4.94
CA ARG A 159 11.98 -10.82 4.93
C ARG A 159 13.44 -11.05 4.56
N ALA A 160 13.88 -12.30 4.51
CA ALA A 160 15.25 -12.65 4.16
C ALA A 160 15.27 -13.94 3.35
N LEU A 161 15.80 -13.87 2.14
CA LEU A 161 15.88 -14.99 1.22
C LEU A 161 17.26 -15.05 0.57
N VAL A 162 17.79 -16.25 0.42
CA VAL A 162 18.92 -16.54 -0.48
C VAL A 162 18.47 -17.56 -1.49
N MET A 163 18.58 -17.23 -2.76
CA MET A 163 18.05 -18.03 -3.84
C MET A 163 19.09 -18.19 -4.95
N ALA A 164 19.30 -19.43 -5.42
CA ALA A 164 20.05 -19.68 -6.65
C ALA A 164 19.14 -19.43 -7.84
N THR A 165 19.60 -18.68 -8.84
CA THR A 165 18.84 -18.34 -10.03
C THR A 165 19.72 -18.19 -11.26
N THR A 166 19.17 -18.46 -12.44
CA THR A 166 19.81 -18.23 -13.74
C THR A 166 19.71 -16.79 -14.21
N GLU A 167 18.86 -15.99 -13.58
CA GLU A 167 18.58 -14.60 -13.97
C GLU A 167 19.72 -13.62 -13.67
N VAL A 168 20.66 -14.00 -12.82
CA VAL A 168 21.79 -13.16 -12.48
C VAL A 168 23.14 -13.81 -12.84
N LYS A 169 24.07 -13.03 -13.37
CA LYS A 169 25.42 -13.48 -13.70
C LYS A 169 26.43 -13.25 -12.55
N LYS A 170 26.13 -12.32 -11.67
CA LYS A 170 26.89 -12.00 -10.46
C LYS A 170 25.95 -12.06 -9.28
N ARG A 171 26.44 -12.35 -8.07
CA ARG A 171 25.65 -12.23 -6.87
C ARG A 171 25.00 -10.85 -6.83
N THR A 172 23.70 -10.83 -6.69
CA THR A 172 22.89 -9.60 -6.66
C THR A 172 22.12 -9.57 -5.35
N THR A 173 22.18 -8.45 -4.66
CA THR A 173 21.40 -8.22 -3.44
C THR A 173 20.34 -7.17 -3.73
N ILE A 174 19.11 -7.46 -3.37
CA ILE A 174 17.99 -6.54 -3.46
C ILE A 174 17.46 -6.28 -2.06
N LEU A 175 17.36 -5.02 -1.70
CA LEU A 175 16.82 -4.55 -0.44
C LEU A 175 15.45 -3.93 -0.70
N LEU A 176 14.46 -4.31 0.09
CA LEU A 176 13.22 -3.56 0.22
C LEU A 176 13.42 -2.54 1.33
N MET A 177 13.34 -1.27 0.99
CA MET A 177 13.61 -0.18 1.91
C MET A 177 12.40 0.74 2.05
N ARG A 178 12.23 1.33 3.23
CA ARG A 178 11.18 2.29 3.52
C ARG A 178 11.77 3.70 3.61
N VAL A 179 11.31 4.56 2.71
CA VAL A 179 11.55 6.00 2.78
C VAL A 179 10.45 6.63 3.61
N ARG A 180 10.82 7.47 4.57
CA ARG A 180 9.88 8.29 5.34
C ARG A 180 10.23 9.74 5.15
N SER A 181 9.23 10.57 4.87
CA SER A 181 9.38 12.01 4.74
C SER A 181 8.41 12.74 5.65
N VAL A 182 8.90 13.70 6.40
CA VAL A 182 8.06 14.55 7.26
C VAL A 182 7.57 15.74 6.44
N ILE A 183 6.27 15.93 6.41
CA ILE A 183 5.58 17.00 5.69
C ILE A 183 4.96 17.93 6.72
N ARG A 184 5.30 19.21 6.68
CA ARG A 184 4.73 20.25 7.56
C ARG A 184 3.78 21.17 6.82
N ASP A 185 2.69 21.54 7.47
CA ASP A 185 1.80 22.59 6.99
C ASP A 185 2.37 23.95 7.43
N LYS A 186 2.60 24.87 6.47
CA LYS A 186 3.12 26.21 6.77
C LYS A 186 2.13 27.11 7.52
N LYS A 187 0.83 26.81 7.43
CA LYS A 187 -0.23 27.65 8.02
C LYS A 187 -0.69 27.16 9.38
N ILE A 188 -0.48 25.88 9.68
CA ILE A 188 -0.92 25.28 10.94
C ILE A 188 0.32 24.80 11.69
N GLU A 189 0.72 25.54 12.70
CA GLU A 189 1.78 25.12 13.62
C GLU A 189 1.46 23.76 14.23
N ASN A 190 2.48 22.90 14.28
CA ASN A 190 2.42 21.53 14.83
C ASN A 190 1.59 20.50 14.05
N ARG A 191 1.22 20.77 12.81
CA ARG A 191 0.65 19.74 11.96
C ARG A 191 1.73 19.12 11.09
N GLU A 192 2.16 17.92 11.51
CA GLU A 192 3.10 17.10 10.77
C GLU A 192 2.38 15.87 10.22
N LEU A 193 2.67 15.54 8.97
CA LEU A 193 2.25 14.31 8.32
C LEU A 193 3.50 13.53 7.95
N VAL A 194 3.45 12.22 8.05
CA VAL A 194 4.54 11.34 7.60
C VAL A 194 4.11 10.68 6.31
N GLY A 195 4.85 10.95 5.24
CA GLY A 195 4.75 10.21 3.99
C GLY A 195 5.68 9.01 4.04
N GLU A 196 5.18 7.83 3.67
CA GLU A 196 5.97 6.61 3.61
C GLU A 196 5.88 6.01 2.21
N GLU A 197 7.02 5.56 1.69
CA GLU A 197 7.14 4.88 0.40
C GLU A 197 8.05 3.67 0.54
N MET A 198 7.70 2.57 -0.14
CA MET A 198 8.56 1.39 -0.24
C MET A 198 9.27 1.40 -1.58
N ILE A 199 10.59 1.23 -1.55
CA ILE A 199 11.43 1.21 -2.74
C ILE A 199 12.35 -0.01 -2.76
N PHE A 200 12.74 -0.42 -3.96
CA PHE A 200 13.79 -1.42 -4.15
C PHE A 200 15.13 -0.74 -4.38
N VAL A 201 16.14 -1.15 -3.62
CA VAL A 201 17.55 -0.77 -3.83
C VAL A 201 18.32 -2.03 -4.09
N GLY A 202 19.06 -2.10 -5.19
CA GLY A 202 19.80 -3.29 -5.58
C GLY A 202 21.26 -2.99 -5.89
N TYR A 203 22.13 -3.98 -5.70
CA TYR A 203 23.52 -3.93 -6.14
C TYR A 203 24.01 -5.29 -6.58
N ARG A 204 24.91 -5.30 -7.57
CA ARG A 204 25.59 -6.49 -8.10
C ARG A 204 27.03 -6.54 -7.61
N GLY A 205 27.52 -7.71 -7.27
CA GLY A 205 28.92 -7.95 -6.95
C GLY A 205 29.19 -8.21 -5.49
N LYS A 206 30.46 -8.09 -5.13
CA LYS A 206 30.98 -8.21 -3.76
C LYS A 206 31.13 -6.82 -3.16
N ILE A 207 31.31 -6.75 -1.85
CA ILE A 207 31.49 -5.53 -1.05
C ILE A 207 32.53 -4.57 -1.65
N GLU A 208 33.64 -5.11 -2.14
CA GLU A 208 34.79 -4.35 -2.62
C GLU A 208 34.67 -3.92 -4.09
N ASN A 209 33.72 -4.46 -4.81
CA ASN A 209 33.47 -4.17 -6.22
C ASN A 209 32.02 -4.46 -6.54
N HIS A 210 31.17 -3.45 -6.39
CA HIS A 210 29.75 -3.54 -6.61
C HIS A 210 29.27 -2.46 -7.58
N ASP A 211 28.21 -2.78 -8.30
CA ASP A 211 27.51 -1.86 -9.19
C ASP A 211 26.08 -1.70 -8.66
N PHE A 212 25.62 -0.48 -8.42
CA PHE A 212 24.22 -0.22 -8.07
C PHE A 212 23.29 -0.46 -9.26
N LEU A 213 22.11 -0.98 -8.97
CA LEU A 213 21.02 -1.15 -9.92
C LEU A 213 20.12 0.07 -9.89
N THR A 214 19.47 0.34 -11.01
CA THR A 214 18.31 1.25 -11.00
C THR A 214 17.17 0.61 -10.19
N GLN A 215 16.26 1.44 -9.67
CA GLN A 215 15.10 0.94 -8.91
C GLN A 215 14.24 -0.01 -9.75
N GLU A 216 14.07 0.29 -11.04
CA GLU A 216 13.29 -0.55 -11.95
C GLU A 216 13.99 -1.89 -12.21
N GLU A 217 15.31 -1.92 -12.42
CA GLU A 217 16.05 -3.18 -12.55
C GLU A 217 15.95 -4.03 -11.29
N ALA A 218 16.07 -3.43 -10.10
CA ALA A 218 15.94 -4.14 -8.83
C ALA A 218 14.53 -4.71 -8.66
N LYS A 219 13.49 -3.92 -8.97
CA LYS A 219 12.10 -4.34 -8.92
C LYS A 219 11.82 -5.49 -9.89
N GLN A 220 12.27 -5.39 -11.14
CA GLN A 220 12.07 -6.42 -12.15
C GLN A 220 12.76 -7.74 -11.78
N LEU A 221 13.99 -7.68 -11.29
CA LEU A 221 14.68 -8.86 -10.79
C LEU A 221 13.93 -9.51 -9.62
N PHE A 222 13.43 -8.72 -8.68
CA PHE A 222 12.65 -9.23 -7.55
C PHE A 222 11.37 -9.94 -8.00
N LEU A 223 10.62 -9.34 -8.93
CA LEU A 223 9.32 -9.84 -9.36
C LEU A 223 9.42 -11.08 -10.28
N HIS A 224 10.49 -11.20 -11.07
CA HIS A 224 10.56 -12.20 -12.12
C HIS A 224 11.63 -13.28 -11.91
N SER A 225 12.50 -13.13 -10.89
CA SER A 225 13.50 -14.17 -10.63
C SER A 225 12.87 -15.40 -10.02
N MET A 226 13.22 -16.55 -10.56
CA MET A 226 12.76 -17.84 -10.09
C MET A 226 13.92 -18.69 -9.56
N ALA A 227 13.64 -19.50 -8.55
CA ALA A 227 14.61 -20.45 -8.04
C ALA A 227 14.94 -21.49 -9.09
N SER A 228 16.21 -21.71 -9.36
CA SER A 228 16.69 -22.67 -10.35
C SER A 228 17.44 -23.86 -9.73
N GLY A 229 17.59 -23.89 -8.41
CA GLY A 229 18.21 -24.98 -7.68
C GLY A 229 18.11 -24.81 -6.18
N ASP A 230 18.34 -25.91 -5.47
CA ASP A 230 18.37 -25.92 -4.02
C ASP A 230 19.75 -25.48 -3.50
N MET A 231 19.75 -24.74 -2.43
CA MET A 231 20.93 -24.33 -1.69
C MET A 231 20.84 -24.80 -0.24
N ASP A 232 21.89 -25.39 0.28
CA ASP A 232 21.90 -25.86 1.66
C ASP A 232 21.77 -24.73 2.67
N LEU A 233 21.04 -24.97 3.75
CA LEU A 233 20.76 -23.99 4.80
C LEU A 233 22.00 -23.33 5.42
N PRO A 234 23.12 -24.05 5.71
CA PRO A 234 24.35 -23.42 6.22
C PRO A 234 24.92 -22.37 5.28
N THR A 235 24.94 -22.66 3.96
CA THR A 235 25.41 -21.72 2.94
C THR A 235 24.49 -20.51 2.85
N GLN A 236 23.17 -20.71 2.85
CA GLN A 236 22.19 -19.60 2.87
C GLN A 236 22.41 -18.68 4.07
N LYS A 237 22.53 -19.25 5.28
CA LYS A 237 22.77 -18.48 6.53
C LYS A 237 24.08 -17.70 6.47
N THR A 238 25.14 -18.30 5.95
CA THR A 238 26.43 -17.63 5.81
C THR A 238 26.39 -16.45 4.86
N LEU A 239 25.78 -16.63 3.70
CA LEU A 239 25.61 -15.58 2.69
C LEU A 239 24.75 -14.43 3.23
N LEU A 240 23.63 -14.75 3.88
CA LEU A 240 22.74 -13.76 4.47
C LEU A 240 23.42 -12.97 5.60
N SER A 241 24.14 -13.66 6.50
CA SER A 241 24.88 -13.01 7.59
C SER A 241 25.95 -12.04 7.08
N ASN A 242 26.66 -12.41 6.00
CA ASN A 242 27.64 -11.55 5.36
C ASN A 242 26.98 -10.33 4.71
N ALA A 243 25.84 -10.51 4.05
CA ALA A 243 25.07 -9.41 3.45
C ALA A 243 24.56 -8.43 4.50
N ILE A 244 23.98 -8.92 5.59
CA ILE A 244 23.47 -8.08 6.69
C ILE A 244 24.60 -7.29 7.33
N ARG A 245 25.78 -7.92 7.54
CA ARG A 245 26.95 -7.22 8.07
C ARG A 245 27.37 -6.08 7.16
N TRP A 246 27.39 -6.28 5.85
CA TRP A 246 27.75 -5.26 4.88
C TRP A 246 26.72 -4.13 4.87
N ILE A 247 25.41 -4.46 4.79
CA ILE A 247 24.32 -3.47 4.83
C ILE A 247 24.45 -2.52 6.03
N ASN A 248 24.85 -3.06 7.19
CA ASN A 248 24.95 -2.27 8.42
C ASN A 248 26.20 -1.39 8.50
N ASN A 249 27.26 -1.73 7.78
CA ASN A 249 28.57 -1.10 7.97
C ASN A 249 29.09 -0.35 6.73
N GLU A 250 28.40 -0.44 5.59
CA GLU A 250 28.93 0.10 4.35
C GLU A 250 28.52 1.56 4.13
N THR A 251 29.54 2.43 4.00
CA THR A 251 29.33 3.87 3.83
C THR A 251 28.78 4.22 2.45
N GLU A 252 29.27 3.56 1.38
CA GLU A 252 28.82 3.85 0.01
C GLU A 252 27.34 3.48 -0.19
N LEU A 253 26.90 2.32 0.36
CA LEU A 253 25.48 1.95 0.32
C LEU A 253 24.63 2.99 1.05
N ARG A 254 25.10 3.45 2.21
CA ARG A 254 24.39 4.46 3.00
C ARG A 254 24.28 5.77 2.24
N GLN A 255 25.37 6.26 1.65
CA GLN A 255 25.35 7.47 0.83
C GLN A 255 24.37 7.33 -0.35
N HIS A 256 24.42 6.22 -1.08
CA HIS A 256 23.52 5.96 -2.18
C HIS A 256 22.06 5.94 -1.75
N THR A 257 21.74 5.29 -0.61
CA THR A 257 20.35 5.26 -0.09
C THR A 257 19.89 6.63 0.41
N ASP A 258 20.77 7.41 1.04
CA ASP A 258 20.47 8.76 1.49
C ASP A 258 20.19 9.72 0.31
N GLU A 259 20.95 9.60 -0.80
CA GLU A 259 20.72 10.33 -2.04
C GLU A 259 19.34 10.00 -2.64
N ILE A 260 18.96 8.73 -2.70
CA ILE A 260 17.64 8.30 -3.16
C ILE A 260 16.54 8.89 -2.26
N ALA A 261 16.71 8.87 -0.94
CA ALA A 261 15.72 9.42 -0.03
C ALA A 261 15.52 10.93 -0.22
N LEU A 262 16.61 11.69 -0.45
CA LEU A 262 16.56 13.11 -0.76
C LEU A 262 15.87 13.39 -2.09
N GLU A 263 16.15 12.61 -3.13
CA GLU A 263 15.49 12.71 -4.43
C GLU A 263 13.99 12.48 -4.29
N ARG A 264 13.58 11.43 -3.56
CA ARG A 264 12.15 11.14 -3.32
C ARG A 264 11.45 12.23 -2.53
N ALA A 265 12.10 12.78 -1.52
CA ALA A 265 11.56 13.93 -0.79
C ALA A 265 11.36 15.15 -1.71
N SER A 266 12.30 15.41 -2.63
CA SER A 266 12.19 16.50 -3.61
C SER A 266 11.01 16.27 -4.57
N HIS A 267 10.85 15.05 -5.11
CA HIS A 267 9.71 14.70 -5.96
C HIS A 267 8.37 14.86 -5.23
N LEU A 268 8.32 14.52 -3.96
CA LEU A 268 7.13 14.71 -3.12
C LEU A 268 6.77 16.19 -2.99
N VAL A 269 7.77 17.08 -2.79
CA VAL A 269 7.57 18.55 -2.79
C VAL A 269 6.96 19.01 -4.11
N GLU A 270 7.52 18.58 -5.23
CA GLU A 270 7.06 18.95 -6.56
C GLU A 270 5.62 18.47 -6.83
N ALA A 271 5.30 17.23 -6.46
CA ALA A 271 3.96 16.68 -6.59
C ALA A 271 2.95 17.49 -5.77
N PHE A 272 3.27 17.82 -4.52
CA PHE A 272 2.43 18.68 -3.68
C PHE A 272 2.33 20.10 -4.23
N ALA A 273 3.38 20.66 -4.83
CA ALA A 273 3.35 21.98 -5.45
C ALA A 273 2.42 22.03 -6.67
N LYS A 274 2.47 21.01 -7.53
CA LYS A 274 1.55 20.85 -8.66
C LYS A 274 0.09 20.76 -8.18
N TYR A 275 -0.17 19.91 -7.19
CA TYR A 275 -1.52 19.73 -6.63
C TYR A 275 -2.09 21.00 -6.01
N ARG A 276 -1.28 21.82 -5.32
CA ARG A 276 -1.66 23.11 -4.73
C ARG A 276 -2.13 24.14 -5.74
N THR A 277 -1.49 24.17 -6.91
CA THR A 277 -1.88 25.10 -7.99
C THR A 277 -3.33 24.86 -8.42
N TYR A 278 -3.81 23.62 -8.33
CA TYR A 278 -5.19 23.26 -8.63
C TYR A 278 -6.16 23.57 -7.48
N LEU A 279 -5.76 23.38 -6.23
CA LEU A 279 -6.67 23.42 -5.08
C LEU A 279 -6.72 24.73 -4.32
N LYS A 280 -5.84 25.72 -4.62
CA LYS A 280 -5.65 26.94 -3.79
C LYS A 280 -5.47 26.63 -2.29
N ALA A 281 -4.99 25.43 -1.99
CA ALA A 281 -4.91 24.88 -0.63
C ALA A 281 -3.70 25.38 0.14
N SER A 282 -3.62 25.06 1.43
CA SER A 282 -2.53 25.41 2.32
C SER A 282 -1.17 24.93 1.81
N GLU A 283 -0.12 25.71 2.06
CA GLU A 283 1.23 25.38 1.65
C GLU A 283 1.84 24.32 2.57
N TYR A 284 2.05 23.11 2.06
CA TYR A 284 2.87 22.10 2.72
C TYR A 284 4.33 22.28 2.35
N GLN A 285 5.21 21.97 3.27
CA GLN A 285 6.64 21.92 3.05
C GLN A 285 7.12 20.54 3.47
N VAL A 286 7.79 19.84 2.58
CA VAL A 286 8.56 18.65 2.97
C VAL A 286 9.79 19.16 3.68
N VAL A 287 9.98 18.66 4.90
CA VAL A 287 11.04 19.20 5.73
C VAL A 287 12.33 18.45 5.46
N GLU A 288 12.31 17.14 5.57
CA GLU A 288 13.49 16.31 5.29
C GLU A 288 13.07 14.83 5.27
N PRO A 289 13.77 13.96 4.53
CA PRO A 289 13.63 12.53 4.71
C PRO A 289 14.18 12.11 6.07
N VAL A 290 13.56 11.11 6.68
CA VAL A 290 14.07 10.49 7.90
C VAL A 290 15.20 9.53 7.52
N LEU A 291 16.41 9.86 7.91
CA LEU A 291 17.63 9.06 7.61
C LEU A 291 18.17 8.37 8.86
N PRO A 292 18.78 7.20 8.69
CA PRO A 292 18.84 6.39 7.47
C PRO A 292 17.49 5.77 7.11
N MET A 293 17.33 5.35 5.84
CA MET A 293 16.17 4.56 5.44
C MET A 293 16.12 3.22 6.20
N ASP A 294 14.91 2.74 6.47
CA ASP A 294 14.73 1.44 7.13
C ASP A 294 14.89 0.29 6.12
N VAL A 295 15.72 -0.69 6.42
CA VAL A 295 15.76 -1.95 5.66
C VAL A 295 14.65 -2.87 6.14
N ILE A 296 13.66 -3.12 5.29
CA ILE A 296 12.50 -3.96 5.60
C ILE A 296 12.80 -5.42 5.29
N ALA A 297 13.44 -5.68 4.13
CA ALA A 297 13.80 -7.04 3.73
C ALA A 297 15.08 -7.05 2.87
N ALA A 298 15.73 -8.23 2.81
CA ALA A 298 16.95 -8.45 2.03
C ALA A 298 16.86 -9.77 1.27
N TYR A 299 17.03 -9.71 -0.03
CA TYR A 299 16.98 -10.85 -0.94
C TYR A 299 18.29 -10.98 -1.71
N LEU A 300 18.92 -12.15 -1.60
CA LEU A 300 20.20 -12.46 -2.24
C LEU A 300 19.97 -13.45 -3.39
N PHE A 301 20.26 -13.01 -4.58
CA PHE A 301 20.28 -13.83 -5.77
C PHE A 301 21.71 -14.27 -6.09
N VAL A 302 21.91 -15.58 -6.17
CA VAL A 302 23.21 -16.19 -6.44
C VAL A 302 23.15 -16.83 -7.82
N PRO A 303 24.11 -16.55 -8.71
CA PRO A 303 24.11 -17.18 -10.02
C PRO A 303 24.23 -18.69 -9.90
N GLN A 304 23.32 -19.40 -10.56
CA GLN A 304 23.49 -20.83 -10.72
C GLN A 304 24.49 -21.08 -11.87
N ILE A 305 25.61 -21.70 -11.55
CA ILE A 305 26.55 -22.14 -12.56
C ILE A 305 26.02 -23.47 -13.09
N ASN A 306 25.49 -23.45 -14.31
CA ASN A 306 25.22 -24.71 -15.02
C ASN A 306 26.57 -25.32 -15.34
N ILE A 307 26.94 -26.37 -14.61
CA ILE A 307 28.11 -27.22 -14.90
C ILE A 307 27.73 -28.22 -15.96
#